data_8fb575d701290396fc0a493a64bbcd0c
#
_entry.id   8fb575d701290396fc0a493a64bbcd0c
#
_cell.length_a   1.000
_cell.length_b   1.000
_cell.length_c   1.000
_cell.angle_alpha   90.00
_cell.angle_beta   90.00
_cell.angle_gamma   90.00
#
_symmetry.space_group_name_H-M   'P 1'
#
loop_
_entity.id
_entity.type
_entity.pdbx_description
1 polymer ?
#
loop_
_entity_poly.entity_id
_entity_poly.type
_entity_poly.pdbx_seq_one_letter_code
_entity_poly.pdbx_strand_id
1 'polypeptide(L)'
;MKADVVIVGSGPAGIFTALELIKNGSKKKIIMVEKGSSIHKRNCPKSKTKKCVGCEPCNITAGFSGAGAFSDGKLSLSYEVGGDLPSLIGEDFAQSLIDYTDKIYLEFGADTHVEGINQGEKVKEIRKRAIQSGLKLVDCP
;
A
#
# COMPACT_ATOMS: atom_id res chain seq x y z
N MET A 1 0.20 -16.40 27.54
CA MET A 1 -0.89 -16.39 26.53
C MET A 1 -0.47 -17.34 25.42
N LYS A 2 -1.35 -18.27 24.98
CA LYS A 2 -1.05 -19.16 23.83
C LYS A 2 -1.74 -18.61 22.60
N ALA A 3 -1.07 -18.60 21.45
CA ALA A 3 -1.60 -18.29 20.13
C ALA A 3 -1.21 -19.40 19.15
N ASP A 4 -2.03 -19.61 18.13
CA ASP A 4 -1.72 -20.55 17.04
C ASP A 4 -0.92 -19.86 15.94
N VAL A 5 -1.16 -18.56 15.74
CA VAL A 5 -0.49 -17.71 14.76
C VAL A 5 -0.07 -16.40 15.44
N VAL A 6 1.17 -15.99 15.24
CA VAL A 6 1.66 -14.68 15.67
C VAL A 6 2.13 -13.92 14.44
N ILE A 7 1.51 -12.75 14.20
CA ILE A 7 1.89 -11.83 13.13
C ILE A 7 2.71 -10.71 13.77
N VAL A 8 3.93 -10.51 13.29
CA VAL A 8 4.82 -9.45 13.77
C VAL A 8 4.77 -8.27 12.81
N GLY A 9 4.27 -7.15 13.31
CA GLY A 9 4.02 -5.94 12.55
C GLY A 9 2.57 -5.82 12.08
N SER A 10 2.00 -4.64 12.27
CA SER A 10 0.64 -4.30 11.85
C SER A 10 0.61 -3.29 10.69
N GLY A 11 1.60 -3.37 9.80
CA GLY A 11 1.57 -2.71 8.50
C GLY A 11 0.66 -3.48 7.52
N PRO A 12 0.55 -3.02 6.25
CA PRO A 12 -0.33 -3.64 5.25
C PRO A 12 -0.15 -5.16 5.16
N ALA A 13 1.08 -5.65 5.04
CA ALA A 13 1.34 -7.09 4.94
C ALA A 13 0.77 -7.91 6.13
N GLY A 14 0.96 -7.42 7.36
CA GLY A 14 0.42 -8.10 8.55
C GLY A 14 -1.10 -8.04 8.61
N ILE A 15 -1.69 -6.90 8.26
CA ILE A 15 -3.15 -6.72 8.22
C ILE A 15 -3.77 -7.64 7.18
N PHE A 16 -3.26 -7.65 5.95
CA PHE A 16 -3.76 -8.52 4.88
C PHE A 16 -3.56 -10.00 5.20
N THR A 17 -2.44 -10.39 5.84
CA THR A 17 -2.25 -11.76 6.33
C THR A 17 -3.36 -12.16 7.30
N ALA A 18 -3.71 -11.31 8.27
CA ALA A 18 -4.78 -11.59 9.20
C ALA A 18 -6.14 -11.68 8.50
N LEU A 19 -6.42 -10.75 7.57
CA LEU A 19 -7.66 -10.76 6.78
C LEU A 19 -7.79 -12.03 5.95
N GLU A 20 -6.75 -12.45 5.26
CA GLU A 20 -6.75 -13.67 4.45
C GLU A 20 -6.97 -14.93 5.29
N LEU A 21 -6.32 -15.04 6.44
CA LEU A 21 -6.55 -16.15 7.36
C LEU A 21 -8.03 -16.22 7.77
N ILE A 22 -8.65 -15.10 8.08
CA ILE A 22 -10.06 -15.02 8.48
C ILE A 22 -10.98 -15.33 7.29
N LYS A 23 -10.74 -14.73 6.12
CA LYS A 23 -11.52 -14.96 4.89
C LYS A 23 -11.50 -16.44 4.47
N ASN A 24 -10.37 -17.11 4.66
CA ASN A 24 -10.22 -18.53 4.39
C ASN A 24 -10.74 -19.44 5.53
N GLY A 25 -11.51 -18.90 6.45
CA GLY A 25 -12.21 -19.66 7.47
C GLY A 25 -11.33 -20.19 8.60
N SER A 26 -10.13 -19.65 8.79
CA SER A 26 -9.26 -20.06 9.90
C SER A 26 -9.95 -19.88 11.24
N LYS A 27 -9.92 -20.94 12.06
CA LYS A 27 -10.38 -20.92 13.46
C LYS A 27 -9.21 -20.74 14.44
N LYS A 28 -8.02 -20.47 13.92
CA LYS A 28 -6.82 -20.28 14.72
C LYS A 28 -6.88 -18.99 15.53
N LYS A 29 -6.31 -19.05 16.74
CA LYS A 29 -6.14 -17.85 17.56
C LYS A 29 -4.97 -17.04 17.01
N ILE A 30 -5.27 -15.93 16.38
CA ILE A 30 -4.29 -15.02 15.77
C ILE A 30 -3.97 -13.89 16.75
N ILE A 31 -2.69 -13.62 16.96
CA ILE A 31 -2.21 -12.46 17.70
C ILE A 31 -1.33 -11.62 16.75
N MET A 32 -1.62 -10.34 16.67
CA MET A 32 -0.77 -9.37 15.97
C MET A 32 0.00 -8.54 17.00
N VAL A 33 1.31 -8.41 16.80
CA VAL A 33 2.22 -7.65 17.67
C VAL A 33 2.82 -6.49 16.89
N GLU A 34 2.69 -5.30 17.45
CA GLU A 34 3.20 -4.07 16.85
C GLU A 34 4.07 -3.30 17.85
N LYS A 35 5.25 -2.85 17.42
CA LYS A 35 6.18 -2.09 18.28
C LYS A 35 5.79 -0.64 18.50
N GLY A 36 5.06 -0.05 17.55
CA GLY A 36 4.66 1.35 17.60
C GLY A 36 3.27 1.55 18.20
N SER A 37 2.85 2.80 18.21
CA SER A 37 1.58 3.20 18.81
C SER A 37 0.36 2.87 17.92
N SER A 38 -0.83 2.82 18.56
CA SER A 38 -2.10 2.81 17.85
C SER A 38 -2.27 4.07 17.00
N ILE A 39 -3.03 3.99 15.92
CA ILE A 39 -3.14 5.06 14.92
C ILE A 39 -3.51 6.43 15.52
N HIS A 40 -4.42 6.46 16.48
CA HIS A 40 -4.85 7.69 17.14
C HIS A 40 -3.79 8.35 18.04
N LYS A 41 -2.75 7.58 18.42
CA LYS A 41 -1.64 8.07 19.26
C LYS A 41 -0.41 8.41 18.41
N ARG A 42 -0.43 8.12 17.12
CA ARG A 42 0.68 8.42 16.21
C ARG A 42 0.66 9.89 15.85
N ASN A 43 1.62 10.63 16.35
CA ASN A 43 1.77 12.07 16.08
C ASN A 43 3.25 12.39 15.88
N CYS A 44 3.57 13.06 14.77
CA CYS A 44 4.95 13.47 14.48
C CYS A 44 5.21 14.87 15.06
N PRO A 45 6.15 15.04 15.99
CA PRO A 45 6.50 16.35 16.54
C PRO A 45 6.96 17.37 15.49
N LYS A 46 7.45 16.91 14.32
CA LYS A 46 7.87 17.77 13.22
C LYS A 46 6.77 18.73 12.75
N SER A 47 5.49 18.38 12.91
CA SER A 47 4.37 19.27 12.61
C SER A 47 4.47 20.60 13.37
N LYS A 48 4.94 20.53 14.61
CA LYS A 48 5.13 21.69 15.53
C LYS A 48 6.54 22.25 15.49
N THR A 49 7.54 21.38 15.58
CA THR A 49 8.97 21.77 15.70
C THR A 49 9.61 22.18 14.39
N LYS A 50 8.96 21.87 13.23
CA LYS A 50 9.49 22.03 11.87
C LYS A 50 10.77 21.21 11.58
N LYS A 51 11.31 20.52 12.56
CA LYS A 51 12.50 19.66 12.45
C LYS A 51 12.21 18.27 12.99
N CYS A 52 12.84 17.26 12.39
CA CYS A 52 12.78 15.90 12.90
C CYS A 52 13.54 15.82 14.24
N VAL A 53 12.88 15.23 15.24
CA VAL A 53 13.45 15.08 16.60
C VAL A 53 14.00 13.68 16.88
N GLY A 54 14.02 12.79 15.86
CA GLY A 54 14.59 11.45 15.99
C GLY A 54 13.83 10.52 16.92
N CYS A 55 12.48 10.52 16.85
CA CYS A 55 11.66 9.62 17.69
C CYS A 55 12.00 8.16 17.46
N GLU A 56 12.03 7.36 18.53
CA GLU A 56 12.25 5.92 18.48
C GLU A 56 11.18 5.18 19.29
N PRO A 57 10.30 4.40 18.62
CA PRO A 57 10.15 4.26 17.17
C PRO A 57 9.60 5.53 16.52
N CYS A 58 9.91 5.72 15.22
CA CYS A 58 9.37 6.84 14.44
C CYS A 58 7.85 6.70 14.27
N ASN A 59 7.09 7.69 14.73
CA ASN A 59 5.63 7.65 14.67
C ASN A 59 5.03 7.72 13.25
N ILE A 60 5.81 8.12 12.24
CA ILE A 60 5.37 8.10 10.83
C ILE A 60 5.50 6.70 10.22
N THR A 61 6.60 6.01 10.51
CA THR A 61 6.93 4.74 9.85
C THR A 61 6.56 3.51 10.67
N ALA A 62 6.47 3.62 12.00
CA ALA A 62 6.15 2.53 12.90
C ALA A 62 4.84 2.77 13.65
N GLY A 63 4.08 1.70 13.86
CA GLY A 63 2.79 1.72 14.53
C GLY A 63 1.69 1.10 13.67
N PHE A 64 0.50 1.00 14.24
CA PHE A 64 -0.64 0.38 13.58
C PHE A 64 -0.91 1.01 12.22
N SER A 65 -1.14 0.19 11.22
CA SER A 65 -1.29 0.52 9.79
C SER A 65 0.02 0.89 9.06
N GLY A 66 1.19 0.82 9.73
CA GLY A 66 2.49 1.05 9.10
C GLY A 66 2.69 2.48 8.59
N ALA A 67 3.62 2.65 7.66
CA ALA A 67 3.91 3.95 7.03
C ALA A 67 2.76 4.44 6.16
N GLY A 68 1.98 3.53 5.57
CA GLY A 68 0.84 3.84 4.71
C GLY A 68 -0.26 4.68 5.38
N ALA A 69 -0.38 4.62 6.71
CA ALA A 69 -1.35 5.45 7.46
C ALA A 69 -1.14 6.97 7.31
N PHE A 70 0.02 7.40 6.85
CA PHE A 70 0.39 8.81 6.67
C PHE A 70 0.87 9.11 5.24
N SER A 71 0.47 8.28 4.28
CA SER A 71 0.67 8.53 2.85
C SER A 71 -0.37 9.52 2.30
N ASP A 72 -0.29 9.82 1.02
CA ASP A 72 -1.30 10.59 0.29
C ASP A 72 -2.54 9.74 -0.10
N GLY A 73 -2.58 8.47 0.32
CA GLY A 73 -3.72 7.58 0.11
C GLY A 73 -3.86 7.02 -1.31
N LYS A 74 -2.83 7.13 -2.14
CA LYS A 74 -2.85 6.60 -3.50
C LYS A 74 -2.37 5.16 -3.55
N LEU A 75 -3.06 4.35 -4.33
CA LEU A 75 -2.67 3.00 -4.72
C LEU A 75 -2.38 2.99 -6.21
N SER A 76 -1.21 2.49 -6.62
CA SER A 76 -0.93 2.25 -8.03
C SER A 76 -1.55 0.92 -8.46
N LEU A 77 -2.33 0.95 -9.54
CA LEU A 77 -3.09 -0.19 -10.05
C LEU A 77 -2.37 -0.94 -11.19
N SER A 78 -1.07 -0.72 -11.36
CA SER A 78 -0.27 -1.37 -12.39
C SER A 78 0.91 -2.13 -11.81
N TYR A 79 1.14 -3.35 -12.28
CA TYR A 79 2.32 -4.15 -11.94
C TYR A 79 3.63 -3.55 -12.50
N GLU A 80 3.55 -2.64 -13.45
CA GLU A 80 4.72 -1.94 -14.00
C GLU A 80 5.30 -0.90 -13.03
N VAL A 81 4.58 -0.58 -11.95
CA VAL A 81 4.97 0.44 -10.97
C VAL A 81 5.48 -0.21 -9.69
N GLY A 82 6.74 0.04 -9.38
CA GLY A 82 7.38 -0.33 -8.12
C GLY A 82 7.78 -1.80 -7.99
N GLY A 83 9.06 -2.04 -7.71
CA GLY A 83 9.59 -3.36 -7.42
C GLY A 83 9.71 -4.28 -8.64
N ASP A 84 10.05 -5.54 -8.36
CA ASP A 84 10.34 -6.57 -9.36
C ASP A 84 9.47 -7.83 -9.14
N LEU A 85 8.31 -7.65 -8.55
CA LEU A 85 7.40 -8.76 -8.25
C LEU A 85 6.98 -9.55 -9.49
N PRO A 86 6.69 -8.92 -10.66
CA PRO A 86 6.32 -9.65 -11.87
C PRO A 86 7.37 -10.65 -12.35
N SER A 87 8.67 -10.35 -12.17
CA SER A 87 9.74 -11.29 -12.53
C SER A 87 9.75 -12.56 -11.69
N LEU A 88 9.21 -12.50 -10.47
CA LEU A 88 9.17 -13.63 -9.53
C LEU A 88 7.91 -14.48 -9.66
N ILE A 89 6.76 -13.87 -9.93
CA ILE A 89 5.45 -14.56 -9.91
C ILE A 89 4.68 -14.48 -11.22
N GLY A 90 5.20 -13.76 -12.23
CA GLY A 90 4.52 -13.50 -13.50
C GLY A 90 3.62 -12.26 -13.47
N GLU A 91 3.47 -11.61 -14.61
CA GLU A 91 2.73 -10.35 -14.75
C GLU A 91 1.24 -10.51 -14.43
N ASP A 92 0.59 -11.54 -14.99
CA ASP A 92 -0.84 -11.80 -14.80
C ASP A 92 -1.17 -12.04 -13.32
N PHE A 93 -0.33 -12.80 -12.62
CA PHE A 93 -0.56 -13.05 -11.20
C PHE A 93 -0.27 -11.81 -10.35
N ALA A 94 0.78 -11.06 -10.67
CA ALA A 94 1.06 -9.79 -10.01
C ALA A 94 -0.12 -8.81 -10.16
N GLN A 95 -0.66 -8.65 -11.38
CA GLN A 95 -1.83 -7.80 -11.63
C GLN A 95 -3.05 -8.28 -10.84
N SER A 96 -3.32 -9.59 -10.84
CA SER A 96 -4.46 -10.14 -10.09
C SER A 96 -4.40 -9.86 -8.59
N LEU A 97 -3.20 -9.82 -8.00
CA LEU A 97 -3.00 -9.46 -6.59
C LEU A 97 -3.23 -7.96 -6.34
N ILE A 98 -2.86 -7.11 -7.29
CA ILE A 98 -3.12 -5.67 -7.22
C ILE A 98 -4.63 -5.43 -7.27
N ASP A 99 -5.33 -6.01 -8.23
CA ASP A 99 -6.78 -5.89 -8.40
C ASP A 99 -7.53 -6.42 -7.15
N TYR A 100 -7.05 -7.52 -6.59
CA TYR A 100 -7.60 -8.07 -5.35
C TYR A 100 -7.39 -7.14 -4.16
N THR A 101 -6.21 -6.53 -4.07
CA THR A 101 -5.88 -5.56 -3.01
C THR A 101 -6.76 -4.33 -3.12
N ASP A 102 -6.91 -3.77 -4.32
CA ASP A 102 -7.79 -2.63 -4.58
C ASP A 102 -9.23 -2.94 -4.17
N LYS A 103 -9.75 -4.09 -4.58
CA LYS A 103 -11.09 -4.53 -4.19
C LYS A 103 -11.27 -4.54 -2.67
N ILE A 104 -10.29 -4.99 -1.91
CA ILE A 104 -10.36 -4.95 -0.44
C ILE A 104 -10.40 -3.51 0.07
N TYR A 105 -9.57 -2.61 -0.46
CA TYR A 105 -9.63 -1.21 -0.06
C TYR A 105 -10.98 -0.57 -0.37
N LEU A 106 -11.57 -0.87 -1.54
CA LEU A 106 -12.92 -0.40 -1.91
C LEU A 106 -13.99 -0.97 -0.96
N GLU A 107 -13.92 -2.24 -0.56
CA GLU A 107 -14.80 -2.85 0.44
C GLU A 107 -14.74 -2.11 1.79
N PHE A 108 -13.59 -1.54 2.14
CA PHE A 108 -13.38 -0.74 3.36
C PHE A 108 -13.57 0.77 3.17
N GLY A 109 -14.11 1.21 2.03
CA GLY A 109 -14.54 2.59 1.80
C GLY A 109 -13.49 3.50 1.15
N ALA A 110 -12.51 2.94 0.44
CA ALA A 110 -11.64 3.74 -0.42
C ALA A 110 -12.45 4.41 -1.55
N ASP A 111 -11.96 5.54 -2.04
CA ASP A 111 -12.55 6.23 -3.18
C ASP A 111 -12.45 5.37 -4.44
N THR A 112 -13.50 5.36 -5.24
CA THR A 112 -13.56 4.65 -6.53
C THR A 112 -12.94 5.46 -7.68
N HIS A 113 -12.52 6.69 -7.42
CA HIS A 113 -11.90 7.53 -8.44
C HIS A 113 -10.51 7.00 -8.82
N VAL A 114 -10.28 6.82 -10.11
CA VAL A 114 -9.00 6.39 -10.66
C VAL A 114 -8.49 7.46 -11.62
N GLU A 115 -7.30 7.99 -11.33
CA GLU A 115 -6.61 8.91 -12.22
C GLU A 115 -6.02 8.19 -13.44
N GLY A 116 -5.82 8.90 -14.54
CA GLY A 116 -5.11 8.38 -15.71
C GLY A 116 -5.91 7.51 -16.67
N ILE A 117 -7.15 7.13 -16.34
CA ILE A 117 -7.96 6.27 -17.23
C ILE A 117 -8.48 7.04 -18.45
N ASN A 118 -8.88 8.29 -18.30
CA ASN A 118 -9.42 9.13 -19.36
C ASN A 118 -8.35 10.10 -19.88
N GLN A 119 -7.46 9.61 -20.71
CA GLN A 119 -6.41 10.41 -21.30
C GLN A 119 -6.96 11.28 -22.44
N GLY A 120 -7.06 12.60 -22.20
CA GLY A 120 -7.42 13.55 -23.23
C GLY A 120 -6.41 13.59 -24.38
N GLU A 121 -6.80 14.15 -25.54
CA GLU A 121 -5.95 14.23 -26.74
C GLU A 121 -4.58 14.85 -26.48
N LYS A 122 -4.50 15.84 -25.59
CA LYS A 122 -3.22 16.47 -25.20
C LYS A 122 -2.26 15.48 -24.53
N VAL A 123 -2.78 14.57 -23.70
CA VAL A 123 -1.95 13.54 -23.05
C VAL A 123 -1.47 12.53 -24.07
N LYS A 124 -2.33 12.12 -25.01
CA LYS A 124 -1.96 11.20 -26.10
C LYS A 124 -0.86 11.80 -26.97
N GLU A 125 -0.94 13.09 -27.29
CA GLU A 125 0.09 13.77 -28.06
C GLU A 125 1.42 13.84 -27.29
N ILE A 126 1.39 14.18 -26.00
CA ILE A 126 2.59 14.21 -25.16
C ILE A 126 3.23 12.81 -25.10
N ARG A 127 2.44 11.75 -24.90
CA ARG A 127 2.93 10.36 -24.90
C ARG A 127 3.61 10.02 -26.22
N LYS A 128 2.96 10.33 -27.36
CA LYS A 128 3.53 10.08 -28.69
C LYS A 128 4.90 10.76 -28.84
N ARG A 129 5.02 12.03 -28.46
CA ARG A 129 6.28 12.78 -28.55
C ARG A 129 7.35 12.20 -27.61
N ALA A 130 6.98 11.78 -26.40
CA ALA A 130 7.89 11.16 -25.45
C ALA A 130 8.46 9.84 -26.01
N ILE A 131 7.61 8.97 -26.55
CA ILE A 131 8.03 7.71 -27.20
C ILE A 131 8.93 7.98 -28.40
N GLN A 132 8.59 8.94 -29.24
CA GLN A 132 9.42 9.36 -30.39
C GLN A 132 10.80 9.88 -29.97
N SER A 133 10.89 10.42 -28.74
CA SER A 133 12.15 10.86 -28.14
C SER A 133 12.91 9.76 -27.40
N GLY A 134 12.48 8.50 -27.52
CA GLY A 134 13.14 7.35 -26.89
C GLY A 134 12.85 7.15 -25.41
N LEU A 135 11.83 7.84 -24.84
CA LEU A 135 11.45 7.66 -23.45
C LEU A 135 10.59 6.39 -23.30
N LYS A 136 10.92 5.58 -22.28
CA LYS A 136 10.04 4.50 -21.82
C LYS A 136 8.95 5.11 -20.93
N LEU A 137 7.71 4.83 -21.24
CA LEU A 137 6.56 5.24 -20.43
C LEU A 137 5.91 4.01 -19.83
N VAL A 138 5.45 4.15 -18.59
CA VAL A 138 4.62 3.15 -17.91
C VAL A 138 3.27 3.78 -17.58
N ASP A 139 2.23 2.99 -17.57
CA ASP A 139 0.92 3.43 -17.11
C ASP A 139 0.85 3.31 -15.59
N CYS A 140 0.39 4.37 -14.95
CA CYS A 140 0.26 4.46 -13.49
C CYS A 140 -1.15 4.96 -13.16
N PRO A 141 -2.17 4.12 -13.40
CA PRO A 141 -3.54 4.40 -12.97
C PRO A 141 -3.69 4.30 -11.47
#